data_8d709b262083c3bd77750f65056a6736
#
_entry.id   8d709b262083c3bd77750f65056a6736
#
_cell.length_a   1.000
_cell.length_b   1.000
_cell.length_c   1.000
_cell.angle_alpha   90.00
_cell.angle_beta   90.00
_cell.angle_gamma   90.00
#
_symmetry.space_group_name_H-M   'P 1'
#
loop_
_entity.id
_entity.type
_entity.pdbx_description
1 polymer ?
#
loop_
_entity_poly.entity_id
_entity_poly.type
_entity_poly.pdbx_seq_one_letter_code
_entity_poly.pdbx_strand_id
1 'polypeptide(L)'
;MSEDDNARRQPTLAARLRAGEKLVSAWSGLPDPLVAEMLARLGFDAVTLDMQHGFHSTESVLRGIAGVALAGKPAIVRIPVGRFDMASRALDMGASAVIAPMINDVEDARAFAAAMKFPPLGERSWGPHRAVQLSRHEDVSTFMRTADRETLSFAMIETRKAFDRLNDILDVDGIDGVFVGPADFSIAWSEGAQVDPGLKEMMPAIEAIAAAAEKNGKLAAIFAADPGRAGRYRQMGYRLVATASDTESLVLGAATLLERAKAG
;
A
#
# COMPACT_ATOMS: atom_id res chain seq x y z
N MET A 1 17.38 -23.62 14.44
CA MET A 1 17.44 -22.96 13.13
C MET A 1 18.90 -22.84 12.73
N SER A 2 19.28 -23.31 11.55
CA SER A 2 20.67 -23.26 11.09
C SER A 2 21.03 -21.83 10.61
N GLU A 3 22.32 -21.47 10.65
CA GLU A 3 22.84 -20.20 10.10
C GLU A 3 22.46 -20.01 8.63
N ASP A 4 22.21 -21.10 7.88
CA ASP A 4 21.71 -21.09 6.50
C ASP A 4 20.27 -20.57 6.34
N ASP A 5 19.40 -20.70 7.36
CA ASP A 5 18.04 -20.15 7.32
C ASP A 5 18.02 -18.62 7.47
N ASN A 6 19.02 -18.06 8.14
CA ASN A 6 19.15 -16.61 8.31
C ASN A 6 19.66 -15.93 7.03
N ALA A 7 20.49 -16.60 6.24
CA ALA A 7 21.03 -16.09 4.97
C ALA A 7 19.97 -16.02 3.83
N ARG A 8 18.83 -16.72 3.96
CA ARG A 8 17.76 -16.77 2.96
C ARG A 8 16.58 -15.83 3.24
N ARG A 9 16.64 -15.02 4.29
CA ARG A 9 15.55 -14.10 4.65
C ARG A 9 15.52 -12.92 3.69
N GLN A 10 14.53 -12.88 2.80
CA GLN A 10 14.29 -11.68 1.98
C GLN A 10 14.02 -10.47 2.91
N PRO A 11 14.57 -9.30 2.59
CA PRO A 11 14.33 -8.09 3.38
C PRO A 11 12.84 -7.73 3.39
N THR A 12 12.39 -7.07 4.46
CA THR A 12 11.00 -6.62 4.59
C THR A 12 10.65 -5.60 3.49
N LEU A 13 9.36 -5.41 3.21
CA LEU A 13 8.88 -4.36 2.30
C LEU A 13 9.48 -2.99 2.67
N ALA A 14 9.47 -2.65 3.96
CA ALA A 14 10.01 -1.41 4.47
C ALA A 14 11.52 -1.27 4.20
N ALA A 15 12.29 -2.32 4.44
CA ALA A 15 13.73 -2.33 4.18
C ALA A 15 14.04 -2.14 2.69
N ARG A 16 13.34 -2.85 1.81
CA ARG A 16 13.50 -2.76 0.35
C ARG A 16 13.21 -1.34 -0.16
N LEU A 17 12.07 -0.76 0.24
CA LEU A 17 11.69 0.59 -0.18
C LEU A 17 12.66 1.65 0.34
N ARG A 18 13.12 1.55 1.61
CA ARG A 18 14.12 2.47 2.19
C ARG A 18 15.51 2.30 1.57
N ALA A 19 15.85 1.11 1.09
CA ALA A 19 17.07 0.87 0.31
C ALA A 19 17.01 1.46 -1.12
N GLY A 20 15.86 2.03 -1.52
CA GLY A 20 15.68 2.68 -2.81
C GLY A 20 15.17 1.76 -3.91
N GLU A 21 14.76 0.53 -3.60
CA GLU A 21 14.14 -0.32 -4.58
C GLU A 21 12.83 0.28 -5.10
N LYS A 22 12.53 0.04 -6.37
CA LYS A 22 11.33 0.49 -7.06
C LYS A 22 10.42 -0.71 -7.28
N LEU A 23 9.42 -0.86 -6.42
CA LEU A 23 8.58 -2.05 -6.32
C LEU A 23 7.23 -1.85 -7.02
N VAL A 24 6.64 -2.97 -7.45
CA VAL A 24 5.29 -3.01 -8.05
C VAL A 24 4.38 -3.88 -7.20
N SER A 25 3.23 -3.32 -6.80
CA SER A 25 2.16 -4.04 -6.12
C SER A 25 1.01 -4.35 -7.07
N ALA A 26 0.52 -5.59 -7.07
CA ALA A 26 -0.79 -5.88 -7.62
C ALA A 26 -1.89 -5.27 -6.74
N TRP A 27 -3.08 -5.04 -7.33
CA TRP A 27 -4.24 -4.51 -6.63
C TRP A 27 -5.36 -5.55 -6.61
N SER A 28 -5.75 -6.01 -5.43
CA SER A 28 -6.80 -7.02 -5.27
C SER A 28 -8.08 -6.38 -4.73
N GLY A 29 -9.13 -6.41 -5.54
CA GLY A 29 -10.48 -6.00 -5.18
C GLY A 29 -11.39 -7.19 -4.89
N LEU A 30 -11.11 -8.37 -5.42
CA LEU A 30 -11.91 -9.58 -5.22
C LEU A 30 -11.59 -10.22 -3.87
N PRO A 31 -12.60 -10.58 -3.05
CA PRO A 31 -12.38 -11.03 -1.68
C PRO A 31 -12.02 -12.54 -1.60
N ASP A 32 -11.22 -13.02 -2.54
CA ASP A 32 -10.81 -14.41 -2.62
C ASP A 32 -9.32 -14.57 -2.31
N PRO A 33 -8.93 -15.35 -1.29
CA PRO A 33 -7.55 -15.55 -0.90
C PRO A 33 -6.71 -16.25 -1.98
N LEU A 34 -7.31 -17.10 -2.83
CA LEU A 34 -6.61 -17.75 -3.93
C LEU A 34 -6.25 -16.75 -5.02
N VAL A 35 -7.11 -15.76 -5.31
CA VAL A 35 -6.81 -14.68 -6.24
C VAL A 35 -5.63 -13.87 -5.74
N ALA A 36 -5.61 -13.49 -4.46
CA ALA A 36 -4.51 -12.75 -3.85
C ALA A 36 -3.18 -13.55 -3.91
N GLU A 37 -3.24 -14.87 -3.63
CA GLU A 37 -2.07 -15.76 -3.75
C GLU A 37 -1.59 -15.88 -5.20
N MET A 38 -2.50 -16.03 -6.16
CA MET A 38 -2.14 -16.10 -7.58
C MET A 38 -1.43 -14.82 -8.04
N LEU A 39 -1.95 -13.65 -7.69
CA LEU A 39 -1.29 -12.36 -7.97
C LEU A 39 0.13 -12.32 -7.36
N ALA A 40 0.28 -12.74 -6.11
CA ALA A 40 1.59 -12.79 -5.45
C ALA A 40 2.59 -13.70 -6.18
N ARG A 41 2.13 -14.79 -6.81
CA ARG A 41 2.96 -15.73 -7.57
C ARG A 41 3.30 -15.25 -9.00
N LEU A 42 2.57 -14.25 -9.53
CA LEU A 42 2.80 -13.72 -10.90
C LEU A 42 4.01 -12.77 -11.01
N GLY A 43 4.79 -12.59 -9.94
CA GLY A 43 6.01 -11.79 -9.97
C GLY A 43 5.89 -10.38 -9.44
N PHE A 44 4.72 -9.95 -8.96
CA PHE A 44 4.58 -8.69 -8.22
C PHE A 44 5.41 -8.73 -6.93
N ASP A 45 5.90 -7.57 -6.50
CA ASP A 45 6.70 -7.44 -5.28
C ASP A 45 5.83 -7.46 -4.02
N ALA A 46 4.57 -7.03 -4.13
CA ALA A 46 3.57 -7.00 -3.07
C ALA A 46 2.16 -7.18 -3.64
N VAL A 47 1.18 -7.44 -2.79
CA VAL A 47 -0.25 -7.40 -3.15
C VAL A 47 -0.98 -6.46 -2.20
N THR A 48 -1.72 -5.51 -2.75
CA THR A 48 -2.58 -4.59 -2.01
C THR A 48 -4.02 -5.14 -1.99
N LEU A 49 -4.54 -5.39 -0.79
CA LEU A 49 -5.92 -5.82 -0.55
C LEU A 49 -6.78 -4.59 -0.25
N ASP A 50 -7.80 -4.36 -1.07
CA ASP A 50 -8.59 -3.13 -1.02
C ASP A 50 -9.90 -3.32 -0.28
N MET A 51 -10.03 -2.67 0.91
CA MET A 51 -11.26 -2.65 1.70
C MET A 51 -12.10 -1.39 1.47
N GLN A 52 -11.60 -0.40 0.70
CA GLN A 52 -12.33 0.86 0.49
C GLN A 52 -13.29 0.76 -0.70
N HIS A 53 -12.78 0.39 -1.86
CA HIS A 53 -13.55 0.28 -3.11
C HIS A 53 -13.56 -1.15 -3.66
N GLY A 54 -12.69 -2.03 -3.15
CA GLY A 54 -12.78 -3.46 -3.37
C GLY A 54 -13.85 -4.10 -2.47
N PHE A 55 -14.02 -5.41 -2.63
CA PHE A 55 -15.01 -6.18 -1.89
C PHE A 55 -14.40 -6.88 -0.66
N HIS A 56 -13.16 -6.55 -0.28
CA HIS A 56 -12.53 -7.18 0.88
C HIS A 56 -13.20 -6.77 2.19
N SER A 57 -13.49 -7.79 3.01
CA SER A 57 -13.89 -7.67 4.41
C SER A 57 -12.69 -7.97 5.32
N THR A 58 -12.84 -7.76 6.63
CA THR A 58 -11.80 -8.16 7.61
C THR A 58 -11.46 -9.66 7.50
N GLU A 59 -12.45 -10.51 7.24
CA GLU A 59 -12.25 -11.95 7.10
C GLU A 59 -11.46 -12.29 5.83
N SER A 60 -11.82 -11.71 4.69
CA SER A 60 -11.10 -11.95 3.43
C SER A 60 -9.69 -11.36 3.45
N VAL A 61 -9.46 -10.23 4.14
CA VAL A 61 -8.11 -9.67 4.35
C VAL A 61 -7.25 -10.63 5.17
N LEU A 62 -7.76 -11.18 6.27
CA LEU A 62 -7.01 -12.17 7.07
C LEU A 62 -6.56 -13.37 6.22
N ARG A 63 -7.47 -13.89 5.39
CA ARG A 63 -7.18 -15.02 4.49
C ARG A 63 -6.27 -14.61 3.33
N GLY A 64 -6.49 -13.43 2.75
CA GLY A 64 -5.67 -12.89 1.67
C GLY A 64 -4.22 -12.65 2.10
N ILE A 65 -4.00 -12.08 3.29
CA ILE A 65 -2.65 -11.93 3.87
C ILE A 65 -1.97 -13.31 3.99
N ALA A 66 -2.70 -14.34 4.44
CA ALA A 66 -2.14 -15.68 4.55
C ALA A 66 -1.74 -16.26 3.18
N GLY A 67 -2.57 -16.09 2.15
CA GLY A 67 -2.26 -16.52 0.77
C GLY A 67 -1.04 -15.78 0.20
N VAL A 68 -0.98 -14.47 0.37
CA VAL A 68 0.16 -13.65 -0.08
C VAL A 68 1.45 -14.04 0.66
N ALA A 69 1.36 -14.28 1.98
CA ALA A 69 2.51 -14.75 2.78
C ALA A 69 2.99 -16.15 2.36
N LEU A 70 2.07 -17.06 2.00
CA LEU A 70 2.40 -18.39 1.48
C LEU A 70 3.20 -18.30 0.15
N ALA A 71 2.94 -17.28 -0.66
CA ALA A 71 3.73 -16.98 -1.85
C ALA A 71 5.05 -16.23 -1.55
N GLY A 72 5.38 -15.99 -0.28
CA GLY A 72 6.60 -15.30 0.14
C GLY A 72 6.60 -13.79 -0.10
N LYS A 73 5.42 -13.17 -0.28
CA LYS A 73 5.27 -11.75 -0.60
C LYS A 73 4.64 -10.97 0.57
N PRO A 74 4.93 -9.66 0.69
CA PRO A 74 4.26 -8.79 1.65
C PRO A 74 2.85 -8.41 1.16
N ALA A 75 1.89 -8.38 2.09
CA ALA A 75 0.57 -7.85 1.87
C ALA A 75 0.48 -6.39 2.35
N ILE A 76 -0.18 -5.55 1.56
CA ILE A 76 -0.54 -4.17 1.88
C ILE A 76 -2.07 -4.14 2.02
N VAL A 77 -2.62 -3.31 2.90
CA VAL A 77 -4.07 -3.18 3.06
C VAL A 77 -4.47 -1.71 2.89
N ARG A 78 -5.40 -1.42 1.96
CA ARG A 78 -6.07 -0.13 1.95
C ARG A 78 -7.35 -0.23 2.78
N ILE A 79 -7.42 0.57 3.85
CA ILE A 79 -8.56 0.60 4.78
C ILE A 79 -9.66 1.54 4.27
N PRO A 80 -10.92 1.43 4.77
CA PRO A 80 -11.96 2.42 4.50
C PRO A 80 -11.64 3.79 5.11
N VAL A 81 -12.21 4.85 4.53
CA VAL A 81 -12.03 6.25 4.97
C VAL A 81 -12.32 6.39 6.47
N GLY A 82 -11.39 7.01 7.21
CA GLY A 82 -11.55 7.33 8.64
C GLY A 82 -11.54 6.11 9.57
N ARG A 83 -11.37 4.88 9.05
CA ARG A 83 -11.39 3.66 9.86
C ARG A 83 -9.99 3.27 10.32
N PHE A 84 -9.35 4.15 11.09
CA PHE A 84 -7.99 3.93 11.60
C PHE A 84 -7.90 2.74 12.58
N ASP A 85 -9.01 2.36 13.23
CA ASP A 85 -9.13 1.10 13.97
C ASP A 85 -8.81 -0.13 13.10
N MET A 86 -9.18 -0.07 11.82
CA MET A 86 -8.87 -1.11 10.85
C MET A 86 -7.37 -1.19 10.52
N ALA A 87 -6.62 -0.10 10.68
CA ALA A 87 -5.17 -0.08 10.47
C ALA A 87 -4.46 -0.99 11.49
N SER A 88 -4.72 -0.79 12.79
CA SER A 88 -4.21 -1.68 13.84
C SER A 88 -4.61 -3.13 13.59
N ARG A 89 -5.87 -3.35 13.19
CA ARG A 89 -6.38 -4.68 12.90
C ARG A 89 -5.66 -5.34 11.72
N ALA A 90 -5.41 -4.61 10.64
CA ALA A 90 -4.67 -5.12 9.47
C ALA A 90 -3.23 -5.51 9.86
N LEU A 91 -2.56 -4.69 10.68
CA LEU A 91 -1.23 -5.00 11.19
C LEU A 91 -1.23 -6.25 12.09
N ASP A 92 -2.25 -6.44 12.92
CA ASP A 92 -2.37 -7.64 13.77
C ASP A 92 -2.56 -8.92 12.95
N MET A 93 -3.19 -8.81 11.79
CA MET A 93 -3.34 -9.90 10.81
C MET A 93 -2.06 -10.17 10.01
N GLY A 94 -1.06 -9.26 10.04
CA GLY A 94 0.23 -9.45 9.39
C GLY A 94 0.44 -8.61 8.12
N ALA A 95 -0.32 -7.53 7.93
CA ALA A 95 -0.04 -6.57 6.87
C ALA A 95 1.34 -5.93 7.06
N SER A 96 2.10 -5.76 5.98
CA SER A 96 3.40 -5.09 5.96
C SER A 96 3.28 -3.57 5.81
N ALA A 97 2.14 -3.11 5.28
CA ALA A 97 1.82 -1.70 5.14
C ALA A 97 0.31 -1.49 5.16
N VAL A 98 -0.10 -0.29 5.56
CA VAL A 98 -1.49 0.17 5.47
C VAL A 98 -1.54 1.48 4.69
N ILE A 99 -2.53 1.59 3.80
CA ILE A 99 -2.85 2.80 3.05
C ILE A 99 -4.15 3.35 3.65
N ALA A 100 -4.11 4.59 4.17
CA ALA A 100 -5.28 5.28 4.70
C ALA A 100 -5.74 6.36 3.70
N PRO A 101 -6.94 6.22 3.11
CA PRO A 101 -7.47 7.18 2.16
C PRO A 101 -7.92 8.49 2.82
N MET A 102 -8.04 9.55 2.01
CA MET A 102 -8.62 10.84 2.40
C MET A 102 -7.95 11.50 3.63
N ILE A 103 -6.63 11.38 3.76
CA ILE A 103 -5.87 12.12 4.77
C ILE A 103 -5.74 13.56 4.30
N ASN A 104 -6.51 14.46 4.87
CA ASN A 104 -6.66 15.82 4.39
C ASN A 104 -5.92 16.88 5.23
N ASP A 105 -5.49 16.53 6.43
CA ASP A 105 -4.77 17.43 7.33
C ASP A 105 -3.91 16.66 8.34
N VAL A 106 -3.25 17.43 9.21
CA VAL A 106 -2.35 16.92 10.25
C VAL A 106 -3.09 16.08 11.29
N GLU A 107 -4.35 16.41 11.57
CA GLU A 107 -5.16 15.73 12.57
C GLU A 107 -5.51 14.31 12.10
N ASP A 108 -5.94 14.16 10.85
CA ASP A 108 -6.14 12.86 10.20
C ASP A 108 -4.84 12.04 10.22
N ALA A 109 -3.71 12.67 9.83
CA ALA A 109 -2.41 12.01 9.77
C ALA A 109 -1.94 11.53 11.15
N ARG A 110 -2.12 12.34 12.20
CA ARG A 110 -1.80 11.96 13.58
C ARG A 110 -2.66 10.81 14.09
N ALA A 111 -3.96 10.86 13.84
CA ALA A 111 -4.88 9.80 14.24
C ALA A 111 -4.55 8.48 13.54
N PHE A 112 -4.19 8.53 12.25
CA PHE A 112 -3.73 7.36 11.52
C PHE A 112 -2.39 6.84 12.06
N ALA A 113 -1.40 7.69 12.27
CA ALA A 113 -0.09 7.31 12.82
C ALA A 113 -0.23 6.69 14.22
N ALA A 114 -1.08 7.26 15.08
CA ALA A 114 -1.37 6.73 16.41
C ALA A 114 -1.89 5.28 16.36
N ALA A 115 -2.77 4.97 15.41
CA ALA A 115 -3.29 3.62 15.22
C ALA A 115 -2.27 2.63 14.62
N MET A 116 -1.26 3.14 13.91
CA MET A 116 -0.24 2.32 13.23
C MET A 116 0.91 1.91 14.13
N LYS A 117 1.32 2.78 15.06
CA LYS A 117 2.57 2.68 15.80
C LYS A 117 2.33 2.36 17.27
N PHE A 118 3.24 1.59 17.86
CA PHE A 118 3.24 1.30 19.29
C PHE A 118 3.76 2.49 20.11
N PRO A 119 3.43 2.57 21.41
CA PRO A 119 4.05 3.56 22.29
C PRO A 119 5.59 3.42 22.30
N PRO A 120 6.35 4.52 22.40
CA PRO A 120 5.88 5.90 22.63
C PRO A 120 5.51 6.66 21.34
N LEU A 121 5.70 6.08 20.16
CA LEU A 121 5.48 6.75 18.87
C LEU A 121 3.99 6.89 18.53
N GLY A 122 3.18 5.92 18.94
CA GLY A 122 1.73 5.89 18.69
C GLY A 122 0.97 5.31 19.88
N GLU A 123 -0.27 4.88 19.64
CA GLU A 123 -1.20 4.37 20.64
C GLU A 123 -1.73 2.96 20.32
N ARG A 124 -1.09 2.26 19.36
CA ARG A 124 -1.51 0.92 18.95
C ARG A 124 -1.50 -0.04 20.14
N SER A 125 -2.65 -0.69 20.39
CA SER A 125 -2.78 -1.72 21.41
C SER A 125 -2.05 -3.01 21.01
N TRP A 126 -1.55 -3.74 21.99
CA TRP A 126 -0.84 -5.01 21.78
C TRP A 126 -1.80 -6.16 21.50
N GLY A 127 -1.74 -6.76 20.33
CA GLY A 127 -2.53 -7.93 19.94
C GLY A 127 -2.04 -8.63 18.65
N PRO A 128 -0.73 -8.53 18.29
CA PRO A 128 -0.26 -8.94 16.97
C PRO A 128 0.03 -10.45 16.87
N HIS A 129 -0.81 -11.31 17.45
CA HIS A 129 -0.55 -12.75 17.50
C HIS A 129 -0.28 -13.37 16.14
N ARG A 130 -1.09 -13.02 15.13
CA ARG A 130 -0.90 -13.54 13.78
C ARG A 130 0.29 -12.91 13.08
N ALA A 131 0.51 -11.60 13.26
CA ALA A 131 1.66 -10.91 12.71
C ALA A 131 2.97 -11.50 13.23
N VAL A 132 3.05 -11.79 14.53
CA VAL A 132 4.22 -12.47 15.14
C VAL A 132 4.47 -13.85 14.51
N GLN A 133 3.41 -14.65 14.29
CA GLN A 133 3.54 -15.95 13.63
C GLN A 133 4.03 -15.86 12.17
N LEU A 134 3.62 -14.82 11.46
CA LEU A 134 4.04 -14.56 10.07
C LEU A 134 5.38 -13.85 10.01
N SER A 135 5.78 -13.18 11.09
CA SER A 135 7.06 -12.49 11.18
C SER A 135 8.21 -13.49 11.15
N ARG A 136 9.39 -12.97 10.81
CA ARG A 136 10.62 -13.75 10.77
C ARG A 136 11.44 -13.61 12.06
N HIS A 137 10.81 -13.03 13.09
CA HIS A 137 11.46 -12.81 14.39
C HIS A 137 11.42 -14.08 15.23
N GLU A 138 12.49 -14.30 15.95
CA GLU A 138 12.64 -15.47 16.82
C GLU A 138 11.80 -15.36 18.09
N ASP A 139 11.53 -14.13 18.51
CA ASP A 139 10.81 -13.84 19.75
C ASP A 139 9.96 -12.56 19.66
N VAL A 140 8.99 -12.47 20.56
CA VAL A 140 8.04 -11.37 20.70
C VAL A 140 8.74 -10.03 21.02
N SER A 141 9.82 -10.06 21.78
CA SER A 141 10.56 -8.85 22.16
C SER A 141 11.25 -8.23 20.95
N THR A 142 11.82 -9.05 20.07
CA THR A 142 12.42 -8.59 18.81
C THR A 142 11.36 -8.03 17.87
N PHE A 143 10.20 -8.70 17.73
CA PHE A 143 9.08 -8.17 16.99
C PHE A 143 8.66 -6.78 17.51
N MET A 144 8.48 -6.63 18.82
CA MET A 144 8.07 -5.35 19.43
C MET A 144 9.06 -4.22 19.14
N ARG A 145 10.37 -4.48 19.22
CA ARG A 145 11.41 -3.47 18.95
C ARG A 145 11.50 -3.04 17.49
N THR A 146 11.03 -3.86 16.55
CA THR A 146 11.20 -3.62 15.12
C THR A 146 9.90 -3.29 14.40
N ALA A 147 8.75 -3.62 14.98
CA ALA A 147 7.43 -3.53 14.34
C ALA A 147 7.15 -2.15 13.72
N ASP A 148 7.41 -1.07 14.47
CA ASP A 148 7.15 0.30 14.00
C ASP A 148 8.02 0.70 12.80
N ARG A 149 9.21 0.13 12.70
CA ARG A 149 10.13 0.35 11.58
C ARG A 149 9.84 -0.57 10.39
N GLU A 150 9.34 -1.77 10.64
CA GLU A 150 9.11 -2.79 9.62
C GLU A 150 7.73 -2.71 8.98
N THR A 151 6.78 -2.02 9.62
CA THR A 151 5.45 -1.73 9.06
C THR A 151 5.36 -0.29 8.57
N LEU A 152 4.70 -0.10 7.42
CA LEU A 152 4.63 1.20 6.76
C LEU A 152 3.22 1.79 6.82
N SER A 153 3.15 3.08 7.15
CA SER A 153 1.94 3.91 7.10
C SER A 153 1.99 4.84 5.90
N PHE A 154 1.08 4.64 4.95
CA PHE A 154 0.93 5.51 3.78
C PHE A 154 -0.33 6.37 3.89
N ALA A 155 -0.16 7.68 4.04
CA ALA A 155 -1.26 8.65 3.98
C ALA A 155 -1.63 8.94 2.52
N MET A 156 -2.90 8.75 2.11
CA MET A 156 -3.27 9.08 0.74
C MET A 156 -3.45 10.58 0.56
N ILE A 157 -2.78 11.10 -0.47
CA ILE A 157 -2.88 12.47 -0.96
C ILE A 157 -3.70 12.44 -2.25
N GLU A 158 -4.96 12.83 -2.16
CA GLU A 158 -5.91 12.68 -3.27
C GLU A 158 -6.93 13.84 -3.33
N THR A 159 -6.68 14.92 -2.56
CA THR A 159 -7.46 16.17 -2.60
C THR A 159 -6.55 17.39 -2.68
N ARG A 160 -7.08 18.54 -3.11
CA ARG A 160 -6.33 19.81 -3.06
C ARG A 160 -5.97 20.19 -1.62
N LYS A 161 -6.90 19.97 -0.66
CA LYS A 161 -6.64 20.24 0.76
C LYS A 161 -5.45 19.42 1.27
N ALA A 162 -5.38 18.13 0.94
CA ALA A 162 -4.24 17.27 1.28
C ALA A 162 -2.94 17.75 0.64
N PHE A 163 -3.00 18.15 -0.64
CA PHE A 163 -1.83 18.68 -1.35
C PHE A 163 -1.32 19.98 -0.73
N ASP A 164 -2.20 20.91 -0.37
CA ASP A 164 -1.83 22.18 0.29
C ASP A 164 -1.21 21.96 1.68
N ARG A 165 -1.52 20.85 2.34
CA ARG A 165 -1.00 20.45 3.66
C ARG A 165 0.07 19.37 3.59
N LEU A 166 0.57 19.07 2.40
CA LEU A 166 1.46 17.94 2.17
C LEU A 166 2.69 17.90 3.11
N ASN A 167 3.38 19.03 3.28
CA ASN A 167 4.55 19.07 4.16
C ASN A 167 4.19 18.88 5.62
N ASP A 168 3.07 19.45 6.07
CA ASP A 168 2.58 19.29 7.44
C ASP A 168 2.19 17.82 7.72
N ILE A 169 1.60 17.13 6.73
CA ILE A 169 1.28 15.69 6.82
C ILE A 169 2.56 14.84 6.84
N LEU A 170 3.53 15.15 5.98
CA LEU A 170 4.81 14.44 5.92
C LEU A 170 5.65 14.62 7.20
N ASP A 171 5.48 15.73 7.92
CA ASP A 171 6.18 16.04 9.17
C ASP A 171 5.63 15.25 10.38
N VAL A 172 4.49 14.58 10.23
CA VAL A 172 3.91 13.79 11.32
C VAL A 172 4.75 12.56 11.60
N ASP A 173 5.21 12.45 12.85
CA ASP A 173 5.88 11.24 13.33
C ASP A 173 4.96 10.03 13.21
N GLY A 174 5.50 8.92 12.73
CA GLY A 174 4.72 7.69 12.51
C GLY A 174 4.09 7.58 11.12
N ILE A 175 4.10 8.65 10.29
CA ILE A 175 3.83 8.54 8.85
C ILE A 175 5.14 8.16 8.14
N ASP A 176 5.15 7.03 7.44
CA ASP A 176 6.33 6.54 6.70
C ASP A 176 6.37 7.03 5.25
N GLY A 177 5.24 7.41 4.71
CA GLY A 177 5.15 7.90 3.34
C GLY A 177 3.76 8.36 2.94
N VAL A 178 3.65 8.77 1.69
CA VAL A 178 2.39 9.18 1.07
C VAL A 178 2.05 8.26 -0.10
N PHE A 179 0.75 8.10 -0.35
CA PHE A 179 0.21 7.33 -1.47
C PHE A 179 -0.69 8.24 -2.30
N VAL A 180 -0.47 8.35 -3.61
CA VAL A 180 -1.32 9.16 -4.48
C VAL A 180 -2.44 8.30 -5.08
N GLY A 181 -3.69 8.77 -4.93
CA GLY A 181 -4.89 8.24 -5.60
C GLY A 181 -5.26 9.12 -6.81
N PRO A 182 -4.76 8.84 -8.04
CA PRO A 182 -4.91 9.78 -9.15
C PRO A 182 -6.34 10.00 -9.62
N ALA A 183 -7.26 9.04 -9.40
CA ALA A 183 -8.66 9.18 -9.77
C ALA A 183 -9.32 10.31 -8.96
N ASP A 184 -9.33 10.20 -7.63
CA ASP A 184 -9.89 11.22 -6.74
C ASP A 184 -9.11 12.52 -6.84
N PHE A 185 -7.79 12.45 -7.01
CA PHE A 185 -6.96 13.64 -7.20
C PHE A 185 -7.35 14.40 -8.48
N SER A 186 -7.71 13.70 -9.59
CA SER A 186 -8.18 14.33 -10.80
C SER A 186 -9.55 14.99 -10.62
N ILE A 187 -10.47 14.37 -9.87
CA ILE A 187 -11.75 14.95 -9.52
C ILE A 187 -11.55 16.26 -8.74
N ALA A 188 -10.69 16.21 -7.70
CA ALA A 188 -10.38 17.39 -6.90
C ALA A 188 -9.66 18.47 -7.71
N TRP A 189 -8.79 18.09 -8.65
CA TRP A 189 -8.03 19.00 -9.49
C TRP A 189 -8.90 19.71 -10.51
N SER A 190 -9.88 19.00 -11.06
CA SER A 190 -10.85 19.52 -12.05
C SER A 190 -12.11 20.11 -11.43
N GLU A 191 -12.17 20.28 -10.10
CA GLU A 191 -13.36 20.78 -9.38
C GLU A 191 -14.64 19.97 -9.67
N GLY A 192 -14.48 18.65 -9.80
CA GLY A 192 -15.58 17.72 -10.08
C GLY A 192 -15.93 17.54 -11.56
N ALA A 193 -15.18 18.18 -12.48
CA ALA A 193 -15.55 18.17 -13.89
C ALA A 193 -15.26 16.82 -14.59
N GLN A 194 -14.25 16.07 -14.13
CA GLN A 194 -13.87 14.82 -14.79
C GLN A 194 -13.10 13.86 -13.88
N VAL A 195 -13.16 12.59 -14.24
CA VAL A 195 -12.31 11.52 -13.67
C VAL A 195 -11.30 11.11 -14.75
N ASP A 196 -10.08 11.60 -14.64
CA ASP A 196 -8.97 11.23 -15.53
C ASP A 196 -7.68 11.04 -14.72
N PRO A 197 -7.34 9.81 -14.34
CA PRO A 197 -6.08 9.51 -13.63
C PRO A 197 -4.82 9.95 -14.38
N GLY A 198 -4.98 10.31 -15.66
CA GLY A 198 -3.91 10.80 -16.54
C GLY A 198 -3.93 12.29 -16.80
N LEU A 199 -4.78 13.05 -16.13
CA LEU A 199 -4.97 14.49 -16.30
C LEU A 199 -3.63 15.23 -16.30
N LYS A 200 -3.33 15.93 -17.41
CA LYS A 200 -2.02 16.54 -17.63
C LYS A 200 -1.74 17.67 -16.64
N GLU A 201 -2.76 18.42 -16.28
CA GLU A 201 -2.70 19.58 -15.40
C GLU A 201 -2.31 19.21 -13.95
N MET A 202 -2.58 17.98 -13.51
CA MET A 202 -2.19 17.51 -12.18
C MET A 202 -0.79 16.88 -12.14
N MET A 203 -0.17 16.58 -13.28
CA MET A 203 1.13 15.90 -13.31
C MET A 203 2.23 16.66 -12.57
N PRO A 204 2.35 18.00 -12.66
CA PRO A 204 3.32 18.74 -11.84
C PRO A 204 3.10 18.57 -10.33
N ALA A 205 1.85 18.48 -9.88
CA ALA A 205 1.54 18.25 -8.47
C ALA A 205 1.92 16.82 -8.04
N ILE A 206 1.65 15.81 -8.89
CA ILE A 206 2.10 14.43 -8.64
C ILE A 206 3.63 14.36 -8.51
N GLU A 207 4.37 15.03 -9.39
CA GLU A 207 5.84 15.11 -9.29
C GLU A 207 6.30 15.83 -8.01
N ALA A 208 5.63 16.94 -7.66
CA ALA A 208 5.91 17.67 -6.42
C ALA A 208 5.66 16.85 -5.16
N ILE A 209 4.65 15.97 -5.14
CA ILE A 209 4.39 15.06 -4.00
C ILE A 209 5.57 14.11 -3.79
N ALA A 210 6.08 13.50 -4.86
CA ALA A 210 7.22 12.60 -4.75
C ALA A 210 8.49 13.33 -4.27
N ALA A 211 8.75 14.53 -4.81
CA ALA A 211 9.88 15.36 -4.41
C ALA A 211 9.79 15.82 -2.94
N ALA A 212 8.59 16.19 -2.48
CA ALA A 212 8.36 16.55 -1.09
C ALA A 212 8.57 15.36 -0.15
N ALA A 213 8.09 14.17 -0.51
CA ALA A 213 8.32 12.95 0.27
C ALA A 213 9.83 12.66 0.38
N GLU A 214 10.56 12.67 -0.72
CA GLU A 214 12.02 12.45 -0.73
C GLU A 214 12.76 13.48 0.13
N LYS A 215 12.42 14.77 0.01
CA LYS A 215 13.01 15.86 0.80
C LYS A 215 12.81 15.65 2.30
N ASN A 216 11.68 15.10 2.71
CA ASN A 216 11.35 14.81 4.12
C ASN A 216 11.85 13.41 4.56
N GLY A 217 12.63 12.68 3.75
CA GLY A 217 13.09 11.33 4.06
C GLY A 217 11.97 10.28 4.13
N LYS A 218 10.82 10.57 3.50
CA LYS A 218 9.63 9.73 3.46
C LYS A 218 9.49 9.01 2.12
N LEU A 219 8.63 8.01 2.07
CA LEU A 219 8.37 7.22 0.87
C LEU A 219 7.23 7.82 0.04
N ALA A 220 7.33 7.73 -1.28
CA ALA A 220 6.23 8.04 -2.18
C ALA A 220 5.73 6.78 -2.88
N ALA A 221 4.42 6.59 -2.87
CA ALA A 221 3.70 5.52 -3.55
C ALA A 221 2.53 6.10 -4.36
N ILE A 222 2.10 5.38 -5.42
CA ILE A 222 1.04 5.84 -6.32
C ILE A 222 0.31 4.64 -6.93
N PHE A 223 -0.98 4.82 -7.24
CA PHE A 223 -1.73 3.89 -8.09
C PHE A 223 -1.58 4.31 -9.57
N ALA A 224 -1.09 3.42 -10.41
CA ALA A 224 -1.01 3.61 -11.85
C ALA A 224 -2.22 2.92 -12.51
N ALA A 225 -3.29 3.68 -12.78
CA ALA A 225 -4.47 3.18 -13.48
C ALA A 225 -4.11 2.67 -14.90
N ASP A 226 -3.15 3.29 -15.55
CA ASP A 226 -2.50 2.78 -16.76
C ASP A 226 -1.12 2.22 -16.38
N PRO A 227 -0.92 0.88 -16.44
CA PRO A 227 0.36 0.25 -16.12
C PRO A 227 1.55 0.80 -16.94
N GLY A 228 1.29 1.29 -18.17
CA GLY A 228 2.30 1.90 -19.03
C GLY A 228 2.94 3.15 -18.43
N ARG A 229 2.28 3.80 -17.47
CA ARG A 229 2.80 4.99 -16.76
C ARG A 229 3.73 4.67 -15.59
N ALA A 230 3.82 3.41 -15.16
CA ALA A 230 4.64 3.02 -14.01
C ALA A 230 6.12 3.45 -14.14
N GLY A 231 6.67 3.38 -15.34
CA GLY A 231 8.04 3.83 -15.63
C GLY A 231 8.23 5.33 -15.35
N ARG A 232 7.26 6.16 -15.78
CA ARG A 232 7.27 7.61 -15.54
C ARG A 232 7.17 7.95 -14.05
N TYR A 233 6.28 7.30 -13.31
CA TYR A 233 6.16 7.53 -11.86
C TYR A 233 7.44 7.16 -11.11
N ARG A 234 8.10 6.05 -11.50
CA ARG A 234 9.41 5.69 -10.93
C ARG A 234 10.50 6.72 -11.23
N GLN A 235 10.45 7.39 -12.38
CA GLN A 235 11.37 8.50 -12.71
C GLN A 235 11.10 9.73 -11.86
N MET A 236 9.85 10.02 -11.49
CA MET A 236 9.47 11.10 -10.58
C MET A 236 9.87 10.84 -9.11
N GLY A 237 10.32 9.62 -8.74
CA GLY A 237 10.75 9.30 -7.38
C GLY A 237 9.83 8.34 -6.62
N TYR A 238 8.71 7.88 -7.22
CA TYR A 238 7.84 6.89 -6.59
C TYR A 238 8.55 5.55 -6.43
N ARG A 239 8.59 5.05 -5.19
CA ARG A 239 9.26 3.78 -4.82
C ARG A 239 8.31 2.58 -4.87
N LEU A 240 7.01 2.80 -4.69
CA LEU A 240 5.98 1.78 -4.81
C LEU A 240 4.93 2.24 -5.83
N VAL A 241 4.74 1.45 -6.88
CA VAL A 241 3.68 1.68 -7.87
C VAL A 241 2.71 0.51 -7.79
N ALA A 242 1.48 0.79 -7.35
CA ALA A 242 0.40 -0.19 -7.41
C ALA A 242 -0.31 -0.12 -8.77
N THR A 243 -0.65 -1.26 -9.33
CA THR A 243 -1.31 -1.35 -10.65
C THR A 243 -1.93 -2.73 -10.85
N ALA A 244 -2.53 -2.95 -11.99
CA ALA A 244 -3.05 -4.25 -12.42
C ALA A 244 -4.05 -4.84 -11.42
N SER A 245 -5.27 -4.29 -11.41
CA SER A 245 -6.34 -4.86 -10.58
C SER A 245 -6.69 -6.28 -11.05
N ASP A 246 -7.06 -7.14 -10.09
CA ASP A 246 -7.51 -8.51 -10.37
C ASP A 246 -8.72 -8.53 -11.30
N THR A 247 -9.68 -7.63 -11.11
CA THR A 247 -10.88 -7.51 -11.94
C THR A 247 -10.52 -7.12 -13.38
N GLU A 248 -9.65 -6.15 -13.57
CA GLU A 248 -9.18 -5.74 -14.91
C GLU A 248 -8.40 -6.87 -15.58
N SER A 249 -7.50 -7.52 -14.84
CA SER A 249 -6.71 -8.66 -15.34
C SER A 249 -7.61 -9.81 -15.79
N LEU A 250 -8.66 -10.11 -15.03
CA LEU A 250 -9.65 -11.14 -15.35
C LEU A 250 -10.42 -10.79 -16.63
N VAL A 251 -10.89 -9.54 -16.76
CA VAL A 251 -11.64 -9.07 -17.93
C VAL A 251 -10.77 -9.13 -19.19
N LEU A 252 -9.54 -8.59 -19.12
CA LEU A 252 -8.62 -8.59 -20.26
C LEU A 252 -8.21 -10.02 -20.66
N GLY A 253 -7.90 -10.87 -19.70
CA GLY A 253 -7.55 -12.27 -19.97
C GLY A 253 -8.70 -13.05 -20.59
N ALA A 254 -9.91 -12.95 -20.03
CA ALA A 254 -11.10 -13.62 -20.53
C ALA A 254 -11.48 -13.13 -21.93
N ALA A 255 -11.45 -11.81 -22.20
CA ALA A 255 -11.72 -11.25 -23.52
C ALA A 255 -10.74 -11.78 -24.57
N THR A 256 -9.44 -11.78 -24.25
CA THR A 256 -8.39 -12.29 -25.15
C THR A 256 -8.60 -13.78 -25.47
N LEU A 257 -8.92 -14.60 -24.48
CA LEU A 257 -9.19 -16.03 -24.69
C LEU A 257 -10.44 -16.27 -25.51
N LEU A 258 -11.50 -15.49 -25.27
CA LEU A 258 -12.75 -15.58 -26.03
C LEU A 258 -12.57 -15.20 -27.50
N GLU A 259 -11.81 -14.12 -27.79
CA GLU A 259 -11.47 -13.74 -29.15
C GLU A 259 -10.72 -14.85 -29.89
N ARG A 260 -9.72 -15.45 -29.26
CA ARG A 260 -8.97 -16.59 -29.83
C ARG A 260 -9.87 -17.80 -30.10
N ALA A 261 -10.79 -18.11 -29.18
CA ALA A 261 -11.72 -19.23 -29.34
C ALA A 261 -12.75 -19.00 -30.46
N LYS A 262 -13.07 -17.75 -30.77
CA LYS A 262 -14.01 -17.40 -31.89
C LYS A 262 -13.31 -17.28 -33.24
N ALA A 263 -12.00 -17.08 -33.26
CA ALA A 263 -11.21 -16.94 -34.50
C ALA A 263 -10.77 -18.28 -35.11
N GLY A 264 -10.87 -19.39 -34.40
CA GLY A 264 -10.63 -20.77 -34.84
C GLY A 264 -11.92 -21.47 -35.18
#